data_239d33f50806b3eefdb93c0d993245e6
#
_entry.id   239d33f50806b3eefdb93c0d993245e6
#
_cell.length_a   1.000
_cell.length_b   1.000
_cell.length_c   1.000
_cell.angle_alpha   90.00
_cell.angle_beta   90.00
_cell.angle_gamma   90.00
#
_symmetry.space_group_name_H-M   'P 1'
#
loop_
_entity.id
_entity.type
_entity.pdbx_description
1 polymer ?
#
loop_
_entity_poly.entity_id
_entity_poly.type
_entity_poly.pdbx_seq_one_letter_code
_entity_poly.pdbx_strand_id
1 'polypeptide(L)'
;MKADKEIFELIDQEDERQKNGIELIASENFVSDQVMLAAGSCLTNKYAEGYPRKRYYGGCEVVDKVEQLAIDRAKELFGVEYVNVQPHSGSSANAAVMLACLKAGDKILGFNLAHGGHLTPVSYTHLTLPTIVRV
;
A
#
# COMPACT_ATOMS: atom_id res chain seq x y z
N MET A 1 20.02 -16.95 -17.91
CA MET A 1 19.02 -17.75 -17.14
C MET A 1 17.90 -18.13 -18.11
N LYS A 2 17.44 -19.38 -18.13
CA LYS A 2 16.21 -19.71 -18.85
C LYS A 2 15.05 -19.09 -18.07
N ALA A 3 14.16 -18.41 -18.78
CA ALA A 3 12.91 -17.93 -18.18
C ALA A 3 12.10 -19.13 -17.65
N ASP A 4 11.51 -18.96 -16.49
CA ASP A 4 10.56 -19.93 -15.96
C ASP A 4 9.27 -19.85 -16.78
N LYS A 5 9.11 -20.79 -17.70
CA LYS A 5 8.00 -20.78 -18.64
C LYS A 5 6.64 -20.94 -17.95
N GLU A 6 6.60 -21.75 -16.91
CA GLU A 6 5.34 -22.08 -16.23
C GLU A 6 4.72 -20.82 -15.58
N ILE A 7 5.52 -20.03 -14.86
CA ILE A 7 4.99 -18.80 -14.23
C ILE A 7 4.60 -17.75 -15.26
N PHE A 8 5.36 -17.61 -16.36
CA PHE A 8 5.00 -16.62 -17.38
C PHE A 8 3.76 -17.03 -18.17
N GLU A 9 3.53 -18.32 -18.43
CA GLU A 9 2.29 -18.83 -19.02
C GLU A 9 1.07 -18.58 -18.10
N LEU A 10 1.23 -18.69 -16.78
CA LEU A 10 0.17 -18.36 -15.82
C LEU A 10 -0.11 -16.85 -15.77
N ILE A 11 0.92 -16.01 -15.86
CA ILE A 11 0.76 -14.54 -15.94
C ILE A 11 0.00 -14.16 -17.22
N ASP A 12 0.33 -14.76 -18.35
CA ASP A 12 -0.36 -14.51 -19.62
C ASP A 12 -1.84 -14.94 -19.54
N GLN A 13 -2.12 -16.08 -18.90
CA GLN A 13 -3.51 -16.54 -18.68
C GLN A 13 -4.30 -15.58 -17.80
N GLU A 14 -3.68 -15.02 -16.75
CA GLU A 14 -4.33 -14.04 -15.89
C GLU A 14 -4.57 -12.72 -16.62
N ASP A 15 -3.63 -12.28 -17.45
CA ASP A 15 -3.79 -11.09 -18.29
C ASP A 15 -4.98 -11.25 -19.26
N GLU A 16 -5.09 -12.41 -19.90
CA GLU A 16 -6.25 -12.74 -20.76
C GLU A 16 -7.56 -12.82 -19.97
N ARG A 17 -7.53 -13.37 -18.75
CA ARG A 17 -8.71 -13.40 -17.88
C ARG A 17 -9.19 -12.00 -17.55
N GLN A 18 -8.27 -11.10 -17.17
CA GLN A 18 -8.60 -9.72 -16.82
C GLN A 18 -9.14 -8.95 -18.03
N LYS A 19 -8.57 -9.13 -19.23
CA LYS A 19 -9.03 -8.46 -20.44
C LYS A 19 -10.43 -8.88 -20.87
N ASN A 20 -10.77 -10.16 -20.67
CA ASN A 20 -12.03 -10.75 -21.13
C ASN A 20 -13.11 -10.80 -20.03
N GLY A 21 -12.76 -10.47 -18.79
CA GLY A 21 -13.68 -10.45 -17.66
C GLY A 21 -14.24 -9.04 -17.38
N ILE A 22 -15.38 -9.02 -16.69
CA ILE A 22 -15.91 -7.80 -16.08
C ILE A 22 -15.66 -7.91 -14.58
N GLU A 23 -14.76 -7.05 -14.06
CA GLU A 23 -14.46 -7.01 -12.64
C GLU A 23 -15.47 -6.12 -11.91
N LEU A 24 -16.16 -6.70 -10.90
CA LEU A 24 -17.18 -6.00 -10.11
C LEU A 24 -16.71 -5.69 -8.67
N ILE A 25 -15.47 -5.98 -8.34
CA ILE A 25 -14.90 -5.64 -7.04
C ILE A 25 -14.51 -4.17 -7.04
N ALA A 26 -15.24 -3.34 -6.30
CA ALA A 26 -15.10 -1.87 -6.32
C ALA A 26 -13.71 -1.35 -5.89
N SER A 27 -12.93 -2.17 -5.18
CA SER A 27 -11.56 -1.83 -4.75
C SER A 27 -10.47 -2.20 -5.76
N GLU A 28 -10.83 -2.89 -6.85
CA GLU A 28 -9.89 -3.23 -7.92
C GLU A 28 -9.88 -2.18 -9.03
N ASN A 29 -8.70 -1.97 -9.63
CA ASN A 29 -8.53 -1.10 -10.77
C ASN A 29 -7.35 -1.54 -11.62
N PHE A 30 -7.40 -1.23 -12.90
CA PHE A 30 -6.27 -1.47 -13.80
C PHE A 30 -5.23 -0.36 -13.66
N VAL A 31 -4.00 -0.74 -13.42
CA VAL A 31 -2.86 0.19 -13.40
C VAL A 31 -2.30 0.39 -14.80
N SER A 32 -1.60 1.50 -15.02
CA SER A 32 -0.90 1.72 -16.29
C SER A 32 0.31 0.80 -16.43
N ASP A 33 0.73 0.53 -17.67
CA ASP A 33 1.93 -0.25 -17.97
C ASP A 33 3.18 0.32 -17.25
N GLN A 34 3.26 1.64 -17.10
CA GLN A 34 4.37 2.29 -16.40
C GLN A 34 4.43 1.91 -14.92
N VAL A 35 3.28 1.73 -14.26
CA VAL A 35 3.23 1.28 -12.86
C VAL A 35 3.73 -0.16 -12.77
N MET A 36 3.29 -1.05 -13.64
CA MET A 36 3.74 -2.45 -13.69
C MET A 36 5.25 -2.55 -13.97
N LEU A 37 5.76 -1.78 -14.94
CA LEU A 37 7.19 -1.73 -15.26
C LEU A 37 8.03 -1.20 -14.09
N ALA A 38 7.55 -0.20 -13.37
CA ALA A 38 8.24 0.33 -12.21
C ALA A 38 8.26 -0.68 -11.05
N ALA A 39 7.15 -1.36 -10.79
CA ALA A 39 7.03 -2.36 -9.72
C ALA A 39 7.93 -3.58 -9.98
N GLY A 40 8.06 -4.02 -11.24
CA GLY A 40 8.92 -5.14 -11.65
C GLY A 40 10.35 -4.75 -12.03
N SER A 41 10.81 -3.56 -11.66
CA SER A 41 12.13 -3.05 -12.03
C SER A 41 13.27 -3.52 -11.12
N CYS A 42 14.50 -3.12 -11.46
CA CYS A 42 15.70 -3.39 -10.64
C CYS A 42 15.63 -2.79 -9.22
N LEU A 43 14.70 -1.88 -8.95
CA LEU A 43 14.46 -1.36 -7.60
C LEU A 43 14.09 -2.48 -6.60
N THR A 44 13.49 -3.57 -7.09
CA THR A 44 13.18 -4.77 -6.31
C THR A 44 14.43 -5.40 -5.66
N ASN A 45 15.61 -5.21 -6.23
CA ASN A 45 16.86 -5.77 -5.71
C ASN A 45 17.46 -4.95 -4.55
N LYS A 46 16.96 -3.73 -4.31
CA LYS A 46 17.60 -2.82 -3.36
C LYS A 46 16.94 -2.84 -2.00
N TYR A 47 17.71 -3.18 -1.00
CA TYR A 47 17.33 -3.05 0.41
C TYR A 47 17.59 -1.60 0.88
N ALA A 48 16.52 -0.88 1.27
CA ALA A 48 16.56 0.56 1.55
C ALA A 48 15.86 0.92 2.86
N GLU A 49 16.15 0.19 3.93
CA GLU A 49 15.60 0.45 5.25
C GLU A 49 16.01 1.84 5.75
N GLY A 50 15.08 2.54 6.39
CA GLY A 50 15.22 3.92 6.84
C GLY A 50 14.49 4.90 5.92
N TYR A 51 14.85 6.17 5.97
CA TYR A 51 14.24 7.25 5.17
C TYR A 51 15.25 7.86 4.20
N PRO A 52 14.82 8.61 3.19
CA PRO A 52 15.74 9.33 2.31
C PRO A 52 16.78 10.12 3.10
N ARG A 53 18.06 9.96 2.77
CA ARG A 53 19.22 10.55 3.45
C ARG A 53 19.47 10.05 4.89
N LYS A 54 18.67 9.10 5.37
CA LYS A 54 18.81 8.47 6.70
C LYS A 54 18.61 6.96 6.57
N ARG A 55 19.42 6.33 5.72
CA ARG A 55 19.38 4.87 5.48
C ARG A 55 20.34 4.14 6.41
N TYR A 56 19.99 2.91 6.72
CA TYR A 56 20.88 2.00 7.46
C TYR A 56 21.96 1.39 6.57
N TYR A 57 21.77 1.40 5.25
CA TYR A 57 22.67 0.76 4.28
C TYR A 57 23.11 1.75 3.20
N GLY A 58 24.31 1.51 2.62
CA GLY A 58 24.83 2.26 1.51
C GLY A 58 24.16 1.96 0.17
N GLY A 59 24.47 2.76 -0.86
CA GLY A 59 23.98 2.56 -2.22
C GLY A 59 22.52 2.96 -2.42
N CYS A 60 21.99 3.87 -1.62
CA CYS A 60 20.59 4.30 -1.66
C CYS A 60 20.38 5.64 -2.37
N GLU A 61 21.39 6.22 -3.00
CA GLU A 61 21.35 7.57 -3.58
C GLU A 61 20.29 7.71 -4.68
N VAL A 62 20.04 6.64 -5.43
CA VAL A 62 19.01 6.61 -6.48
C VAL A 62 17.63 6.31 -5.88
N VAL A 63 17.55 5.34 -4.98
CA VAL A 63 16.30 5.00 -4.28
C VAL A 63 15.77 6.18 -3.46
N ASP A 64 16.67 6.97 -2.85
CA ASP A 64 16.28 8.20 -2.16
C ASP A 64 15.58 9.19 -3.07
N LYS A 65 16.06 9.33 -4.32
CA LYS A 65 15.42 10.19 -5.32
C LYS A 65 14.07 9.66 -5.75
N VAL A 66 13.94 8.33 -5.89
CA VAL A 66 12.66 7.69 -6.24
C VAL A 66 11.63 7.90 -5.14
N GLU A 67 12.01 7.67 -3.89
CA GLU A 67 11.10 7.87 -2.76
C GLU A 67 10.75 9.35 -2.58
N GLN A 68 11.72 10.25 -2.71
CA GLN A 68 11.47 11.69 -2.64
C GLN A 68 10.50 12.15 -3.74
N LEU A 69 10.68 11.65 -4.97
CA LEU A 69 9.77 11.96 -6.08
C LEU A 69 8.33 11.50 -5.79
N ALA A 70 8.17 10.32 -5.19
CA ALA A 70 6.85 9.82 -4.79
C ALA A 70 6.22 10.72 -3.70
N ILE A 71 7.01 11.15 -2.72
CA ILE A 71 6.56 12.08 -1.67
C ILE A 71 6.11 13.40 -2.29
N ASP A 72 6.93 13.99 -3.17
CA ASP A 72 6.65 15.30 -3.76
C ASP A 72 5.38 15.26 -4.63
N ARG A 73 5.23 14.23 -5.45
CA ARG A 73 4.03 14.02 -6.26
C ARG A 73 2.77 13.77 -5.42
N ALA A 74 2.87 13.02 -4.34
CA ALA A 74 1.74 12.81 -3.43
C ALA A 74 1.35 14.10 -2.71
N LYS A 75 2.31 14.93 -2.30
CA LYS A 75 2.03 16.26 -1.74
C LYS A 75 1.28 17.15 -2.73
N GLU A 76 1.72 17.18 -3.98
CA GLU A 76 1.07 17.97 -5.04
C GLU A 76 -0.34 17.45 -5.31
N LEU A 77 -0.50 16.12 -5.47
CA LEU A 77 -1.77 15.50 -5.79
C LEU A 77 -2.85 15.72 -4.73
N PHE A 78 -2.46 15.59 -3.46
CA PHE A 78 -3.40 15.68 -2.33
C PHE A 78 -3.44 17.06 -1.67
N GLY A 79 -2.58 18.01 -2.07
CA GLY A 79 -2.50 19.35 -1.49
C GLY A 79 -2.11 19.33 0.00
N VAL A 80 -1.24 18.41 0.41
CA VAL A 80 -0.85 18.20 1.81
C VAL A 80 0.61 18.55 2.05
N GLU A 81 0.92 18.95 3.28
CA GLU A 81 2.28 19.34 3.67
C GLU A 81 3.19 18.14 3.97
N TYR A 82 2.63 17.08 4.54
CA TYR A 82 3.38 15.90 4.99
C TYR A 82 2.86 14.63 4.32
N VAL A 83 3.78 13.80 3.84
CA VAL A 83 3.49 12.51 3.19
C VAL A 83 4.50 11.47 3.64
N ASN A 84 4.02 10.27 3.92
CA ASN A 84 4.84 9.07 4.07
C ASN A 84 4.36 8.02 3.05
N VAL A 85 5.24 7.59 2.16
CA VAL A 85 4.95 6.62 1.09
C VAL A 85 5.44 5.20 1.41
N GLN A 86 5.91 4.95 2.62
CA GLN A 86 6.49 3.66 3.00
C GLN A 86 5.49 2.59 3.49
N PRO A 87 4.26 2.89 3.96
CA PRO A 87 3.33 1.84 4.35
C PRO A 87 3.12 0.86 3.19
N HIS A 88 3.29 -0.45 3.45
CA HIS A 88 3.16 -1.47 2.41
C HIS A 88 1.70 -1.76 2.03
N SER A 89 0.74 -1.29 2.84
CA SER A 89 -0.70 -1.49 2.61
C SER A 89 -1.54 -0.43 3.30
N GLY A 90 -2.80 -0.28 2.88
CA GLY A 90 -3.77 0.58 3.57
C GLY A 90 -3.99 0.18 5.02
N SER A 91 -3.93 -1.12 5.33
CA SER A 91 -4.06 -1.61 6.71
C SER A 91 -2.93 -1.12 7.61
N SER A 92 -1.68 -1.18 7.15
CA SER A 92 -0.54 -0.67 7.92
C SER A 92 -0.56 0.85 8.03
N ALA A 93 -1.01 1.57 7.00
CA ALA A 93 -1.20 3.02 7.04
C ALA A 93 -2.26 3.41 8.08
N ASN A 94 -3.41 2.75 8.08
CA ASN A 94 -4.47 2.98 9.06
C ASN A 94 -3.99 2.67 10.50
N ALA A 95 -3.27 1.57 10.69
CA ALA A 95 -2.70 1.23 11.99
C ALA A 95 -1.72 2.30 12.49
N ALA A 96 -0.86 2.83 11.61
CA ALA A 96 0.05 3.91 11.95
C ALA A 96 -0.69 5.20 12.38
N VAL A 97 -1.75 5.56 11.68
CA VAL A 97 -2.60 6.71 12.05
C VAL A 97 -3.25 6.50 13.42
N MET A 98 -3.81 5.30 13.67
CA MET A 98 -4.42 4.98 14.95
C MET A 98 -3.40 5.08 16.10
N LEU A 99 -2.19 4.52 15.90
CA LEU A 99 -1.11 4.58 16.89
C LEU A 99 -0.63 6.02 17.16
N ALA A 100 -0.66 6.88 16.15
CA ALA A 100 -0.25 8.27 16.29
C ALA A 100 -1.31 9.14 16.99
N CYS A 101 -2.59 8.88 16.74
CA CYS A 101 -3.69 9.74 17.15
C CYS A 101 -4.43 9.26 18.41
N LEU A 102 -4.33 7.98 18.75
CA LEU A 102 -5.17 7.33 19.76
C LEU A 102 -4.33 6.69 20.87
N LYS A 103 -4.94 6.59 22.04
CA LYS A 103 -4.43 5.82 23.19
C LYS A 103 -5.27 4.58 23.41
N ALA A 104 -4.73 3.58 24.09
CA ALA A 104 -5.50 2.41 24.48
C ALA A 104 -6.73 2.82 25.32
N GLY A 105 -7.92 2.38 24.89
CA GLY A 105 -9.20 2.74 25.51
C GLY A 105 -9.95 3.88 24.83
N ASP A 106 -9.35 4.61 23.88
CA ASP A 106 -10.05 5.61 23.09
C ASP A 106 -11.13 4.95 22.21
N LYS A 107 -12.18 5.71 21.92
CA LYS A 107 -13.32 5.23 21.13
C LYS A 107 -13.18 5.64 19.67
N ILE A 108 -13.42 4.69 18.76
CA ILE A 108 -13.48 4.92 17.31
C ILE A 108 -14.92 4.70 16.85
N LEU A 109 -15.46 5.67 16.10
CA LEU A 109 -16.70 5.49 15.37
C LEU A 109 -16.37 4.99 13.96
N GLY A 110 -16.84 3.80 13.61
CA GLY A 110 -16.63 3.19 12.29
C GLY A 110 -17.93 2.63 11.72
N PHE A 111 -18.02 2.60 10.39
CA PHE A 111 -19.12 1.94 9.72
C PHE A 111 -19.02 0.41 9.87
N ASN A 112 -20.18 -0.24 9.99
CA ASN A 112 -20.25 -1.69 9.92
C ASN A 112 -19.81 -2.17 8.52
N LEU A 113 -19.13 -3.31 8.46
CA LEU A 113 -18.65 -3.90 7.21
C LEU A 113 -19.79 -4.08 6.19
N ALA A 114 -20.96 -4.54 6.64
CA ALA A 114 -22.14 -4.70 5.78
C ALA A 114 -22.70 -3.39 5.21
N HIS A 115 -22.28 -2.25 5.76
CA HIS A 115 -22.67 -0.92 5.30
C HIS A 115 -21.51 -0.20 4.56
N GLY A 116 -20.51 -0.95 4.10
CA GLY A 116 -19.37 -0.40 3.39
C GLY A 116 -18.20 0.04 4.28
N GLY A 117 -18.17 -0.39 5.54
CA GLY A 117 -17.06 -0.13 6.44
C GLY A 117 -15.78 -0.83 6.01
N HIS A 118 -14.63 -0.24 6.32
CA HIS A 118 -13.32 -0.82 6.03
C HIS A 118 -12.97 -1.92 7.04
N LEU A 119 -12.35 -3.01 6.58
CA LEU A 119 -11.98 -4.16 7.42
C LEU A 119 -11.04 -3.80 8.56
N THR A 120 -10.08 -2.92 8.34
CA THR A 120 -8.99 -2.64 9.30
C THR A 120 -9.49 -2.10 10.65
N PRO A 121 -10.40 -1.11 10.73
CA PRO A 121 -10.86 -0.61 12.02
C PRO A 121 -11.96 -1.46 12.67
N VAL A 122 -12.64 -2.33 11.93
CA VAL A 122 -13.89 -2.96 12.38
C VAL A 122 -13.79 -4.48 12.54
N SER A 123 -12.95 -5.16 11.76
CA SER A 123 -12.97 -6.62 11.66
C SER A 123 -11.97 -7.34 12.57
N TYR A 124 -10.95 -6.66 13.07
CA TYR A 124 -9.94 -7.27 13.94
C TYR A 124 -10.24 -7.01 15.41
N THR A 125 -11.26 -7.68 15.93
CA THR A 125 -11.58 -7.72 17.37
C THR A 125 -10.48 -8.35 18.24
N HIS A 126 -9.39 -8.81 17.64
CA HIS A 126 -8.26 -9.44 18.34
C HIS A 126 -7.05 -8.51 18.53
N LEU A 127 -7.03 -7.34 17.89
CA LEU A 127 -6.10 -6.30 18.29
C LEU A 127 -6.68 -5.62 19.54
N THR A 128 -6.02 -5.78 20.65
CA THR A 128 -6.31 -5.12 21.93
C THR A 128 -6.07 -3.60 21.86
N LEU A 129 -6.49 -2.97 20.79
CA LEU A 129 -6.48 -1.55 20.54
C LEU A 129 -7.93 -1.05 20.54
N PRO A 130 -8.17 0.21 20.62
CA PRO A 130 -9.26 0.89 21.27
C PRO A 130 -10.65 0.29 21.09
N THR A 131 -11.51 0.52 22.06
CA THR A 131 -12.91 0.06 22.02
C THR A 131 -13.62 0.64 20.81
N ILE A 132 -13.97 -0.22 19.84
CA ILE A 132 -14.76 0.16 18.68
C ILE A 132 -16.22 0.26 19.11
N VAL A 133 -16.81 1.43 18.98
CA VAL A 133 -18.26 1.60 19.10
C VAL A 133 -18.85 1.36 17.71
N ARG A 134 -19.58 0.25 17.55
CA ARG A 134 -20.37 -0.01 16.33
C ARG A 134 -21.66 0.80 16.39
N VAL A 135 -21.94 1.51 15.34
CA VAL A 135 -23.27 2.10 15.08
C VAL A 135 -23.99 1.25 14.07
#